data_c7980a0b188a24aec145e108b9b62699
#
_entry.id   c7980a0b188a24aec145e108b9b62699
#
_cell.length_a   1.000
_cell.length_b   1.000
_cell.length_c   1.000
_cell.angle_alpha   90.00
_cell.angle_beta   90.00
_cell.angle_gamma   90.00
#
_symmetry.space_group_name_H-M   'P 1'
#
loop_
_entity.id
_entity.type
_entity.pdbx_description
1 polymer ?
#
loop_
_entity_poly.entity_id
_entity_poly.type
_entity_poly.pdbx_seq_one_letter_code
_entity_poly.pdbx_strand_id
1 'polypeptide(L)'
;MVKNFRKLRLSEDKCFKTHICRTGKMCTQQLKVHNNDMKSVSQATYLGDIISENGTIDETIEQRGQKATGIISQIASILSSISLGSFHFDISLVMRNAKFVNSILVNSEVWHNVQMRHIESLEKSDLELLRKILNAHSKTAKEAFFLELGIFPLRYHVAMRRFMYLWHVLHRDPDEVINKVYVIQKCNIIKGDWAKIVQEEKIKYAIMETDETIAKLSKHKFKKLVKNMLRTHAIQCLRDMAQPHSKSTGIKNNPFKKQPYFSDRRFSKDDVQLLFALRTRMVECKSNFSEQYQRQLHCRLCKVPHSIENEDHLLNCSVLNTEKYEIQFSDVFGNTDQQYQAVKVFKKVLRRWRVYIDVT
;
A
#
# COMPACT_ATOMS: atom_id res chain seq x y z
N MET A 1 -41.97 -14.14 -31.75
CA MET A 1 -40.84 -14.82 -31.08
C MET A 1 -40.88 -14.49 -29.59
N VAL A 2 -41.40 -15.37 -28.76
CA VAL A 2 -41.48 -15.18 -27.31
C VAL A 2 -40.10 -15.54 -26.77
N LYS A 3 -39.34 -14.54 -26.28
CA LYS A 3 -38.07 -14.79 -25.59
C LYS A 3 -38.39 -15.49 -24.26
N ASN A 4 -38.02 -16.76 -24.16
CA ASN A 4 -38.07 -17.49 -22.93
C ASN A 4 -37.09 -16.84 -21.91
N PHE A 5 -37.62 -15.99 -21.06
CA PHE A 5 -36.92 -15.59 -19.84
C PHE A 5 -36.85 -16.84 -18.95
N ARG A 6 -35.65 -17.41 -18.79
CA ARG A 6 -35.42 -18.42 -17.76
C ARG A 6 -35.78 -17.79 -16.43
N LYS A 7 -36.87 -18.26 -15.80
CA LYS A 7 -37.27 -17.82 -14.45
C LYS A 7 -36.13 -18.16 -13.49
N LEU A 8 -35.38 -17.17 -13.07
CA LEU A 8 -34.43 -17.30 -11.96
C LEU A 8 -35.26 -17.66 -10.71
N ARG A 9 -35.06 -18.84 -10.15
CA ARG A 9 -35.62 -19.21 -8.85
C ARG A 9 -34.78 -18.56 -7.76
N LEU A 10 -35.39 -17.72 -6.95
CA LEU A 10 -34.78 -17.19 -5.73
C LEU A 10 -34.73 -18.33 -4.71
N SER A 11 -33.55 -18.57 -4.12
CA SER A 11 -33.42 -19.48 -2.99
C SER A 11 -33.89 -18.79 -1.72
N GLU A 12 -34.91 -19.32 -1.08
CA GLU A 12 -35.49 -18.77 0.16
C GLU A 12 -34.45 -18.64 1.27
N ASP A 13 -33.58 -19.66 1.40
CA ASP A 13 -32.50 -19.70 2.40
C ASP A 13 -31.43 -18.62 2.21
N LYS A 14 -31.36 -18.04 1.00
CA LYS A 14 -30.41 -16.98 0.64
C LYS A 14 -31.05 -15.60 0.55
N CYS A 15 -32.36 -15.51 0.77
CA CYS A 15 -33.07 -14.25 0.76
C CYS A 15 -33.23 -13.74 2.19
N PHE A 16 -32.68 -12.57 2.41
CA PHE A 16 -32.82 -11.85 3.69
C PHE A 16 -33.09 -10.37 3.43
N LYS A 17 -33.63 -9.70 4.41
CA LYS A 17 -33.79 -8.25 4.40
C LYS A 17 -32.88 -7.63 5.43
N THR A 18 -32.14 -6.59 5.05
CA THR A 18 -31.48 -5.70 5.99
C THR A 18 -32.04 -4.30 5.81
N HIS A 19 -32.17 -3.58 6.90
CA HIS A 19 -32.74 -2.24 6.88
C HIS A 19 -31.67 -1.24 7.31
N ILE A 20 -31.23 -0.41 6.36
CA ILE A 20 -30.26 0.66 6.64
C ILE A 20 -31.03 1.91 7.03
N CYS A 21 -30.97 2.29 8.31
CA CYS A 21 -31.69 3.45 8.82
C CYS A 21 -30.76 4.52 9.36
N ARG A 22 -30.68 5.66 8.69
CA ARG A 22 -29.92 6.82 9.17
C ARG A 22 -30.62 7.61 10.26
N THR A 23 -31.95 7.41 10.43
CA THR A 23 -32.77 8.17 11.36
C THR A 23 -33.21 7.40 12.60
N GLY A 24 -32.73 6.16 12.77
CA GLY A 24 -33.09 5.29 13.90
C GLY A 24 -34.53 4.73 13.84
N LYS A 25 -35.34 5.06 12.82
CA LYS A 25 -36.68 4.50 12.65
C LYS A 25 -36.64 3.18 11.94
N MET A 26 -36.96 2.08 12.62
CA MET A 26 -37.07 0.75 12.00
C MET A 26 -38.22 0.71 10.99
N CYS A 27 -37.95 0.19 9.80
CA CYS A 27 -39.00 -0.13 8.85
C CYS A 27 -39.68 -1.45 9.24
N THR A 28 -40.97 -1.37 9.55
CA THR A 28 -41.77 -2.54 9.94
C THR A 28 -42.31 -3.32 8.75
N GLN A 29 -42.03 -2.90 7.51
CA GLN A 29 -42.56 -3.53 6.32
C GLN A 29 -42.08 -4.97 6.19
N GLN A 30 -42.98 -5.93 6.20
CA GLN A 30 -42.69 -7.32 5.91
C GLN A 30 -42.53 -7.52 4.40
N LEU A 31 -41.40 -8.10 3.99
CA LEU A 31 -41.13 -8.53 2.62
C LEU A 31 -41.24 -10.05 2.54
N LYS A 32 -41.89 -10.55 1.47
CA LYS A 32 -42.09 -11.99 1.24
C LYS A 32 -41.44 -12.44 -0.03
N VAL A 33 -40.88 -13.66 -0.01
CA VAL A 33 -40.40 -14.40 -1.19
C VAL A 33 -41.16 -15.72 -1.23
N HIS A 34 -41.86 -15.98 -2.31
CA HIS A 34 -42.71 -17.18 -2.47
C HIS A 34 -43.70 -17.41 -1.30
N ASN A 35 -44.33 -16.34 -0.81
CA ASN A 35 -45.26 -16.29 0.35
C ASN A 35 -44.59 -16.48 1.74
N ASN A 36 -43.31 -16.74 1.83
CA ASN A 36 -42.58 -16.82 3.09
C ASN A 36 -41.98 -15.46 3.47
N ASP A 37 -42.05 -15.11 4.75
CA ASP A 37 -41.46 -13.88 5.27
C ASP A 37 -39.96 -13.92 5.19
N MET A 38 -39.37 -12.85 4.64
CA MET A 38 -37.92 -12.72 4.59
C MET A 38 -37.32 -12.51 5.98
N LYS A 39 -36.33 -13.28 6.33
CA LYS A 39 -35.60 -13.12 7.59
C LYS A 39 -34.91 -11.75 7.64
N SER A 40 -35.17 -10.99 8.71
CA SER A 40 -34.43 -9.76 9.00
C SER A 40 -33.08 -10.08 9.58
N VAL A 41 -32.03 -9.45 9.05
CA VAL A 41 -30.67 -9.59 9.55
C VAL A 41 -30.05 -8.20 9.72
N SER A 42 -29.24 -8.03 10.77
CA SER A 42 -28.51 -6.79 11.01
C SER A 42 -27.33 -6.60 10.04
N GLN A 43 -26.82 -7.71 9.52
CA GLN A 43 -25.71 -7.73 8.57
C GLN A 43 -25.94 -8.77 7.48
N ALA A 44 -25.52 -8.45 6.26
CA ALA A 44 -25.60 -9.32 5.10
C ALA A 44 -24.33 -9.21 4.26
N THR A 45 -23.79 -10.33 3.81
CA THR A 45 -22.70 -10.34 2.84
C THR A 45 -23.25 -10.28 1.42
N TYR A 46 -22.88 -9.25 0.67
CA TYR A 46 -23.27 -9.09 -0.73
C TYR A 46 -22.02 -8.83 -1.58
N LEU A 47 -21.78 -9.69 -2.55
CA LEU A 47 -20.62 -9.64 -3.45
C LEU A 47 -19.26 -9.47 -2.72
N GLY A 48 -19.17 -10.00 -1.51
CA GLY A 48 -17.95 -9.99 -0.70
C GLY A 48 -17.77 -8.77 0.20
N ASP A 49 -18.73 -7.84 0.25
CA ASP A 49 -18.79 -6.76 1.24
C ASP A 49 -19.90 -7.04 2.24
N ILE A 50 -19.73 -6.53 3.47
CA ILE A 50 -20.74 -6.63 4.50
C ILE A 50 -21.61 -5.36 4.44
N ILE A 51 -22.92 -5.55 4.20
CA ILE A 51 -23.92 -4.50 4.32
C ILE A 51 -24.49 -4.59 5.72
N SER A 52 -24.35 -3.55 6.51
CA SER A 52 -24.76 -3.47 7.90
C SER A 52 -25.92 -2.48 8.07
N GLU A 53 -26.81 -2.73 9.02
CA GLU A 53 -27.96 -1.86 9.31
C GLU A 53 -27.55 -0.45 9.77
N ASN A 54 -26.35 -0.29 10.33
CA ASN A 54 -25.79 1.00 10.72
C ASN A 54 -25.28 1.82 9.51
N GLY A 55 -25.21 1.21 8.32
CA GLY A 55 -24.73 1.85 7.10
C GLY A 55 -23.25 2.24 7.14
N THR A 56 -22.43 1.58 7.99
CA THR A 56 -20.99 1.79 8.02
C THR A 56 -20.26 0.74 7.19
N ILE A 57 -18.98 0.99 6.92
CA ILE A 57 -18.10 0.08 6.20
C ILE A 57 -17.11 -0.65 7.14
N ASP A 58 -17.20 -0.40 8.43
CA ASP A 58 -16.24 -0.87 9.42
C ASP A 58 -16.05 -2.39 9.36
N GLU A 59 -17.16 -3.15 9.31
CA GLU A 59 -17.14 -4.62 9.26
C GLU A 59 -16.51 -5.15 7.96
N THR A 60 -16.75 -4.48 6.83
CA THR A 60 -16.08 -4.81 5.56
C THR A 60 -14.59 -4.60 5.68
N ILE A 61 -14.14 -3.49 6.24
CA ILE A 61 -12.71 -3.19 6.42
C ILE A 61 -12.05 -4.21 7.36
N GLU A 62 -12.71 -4.56 8.46
CA GLU A 62 -12.22 -5.58 9.38
C GLU A 62 -12.05 -6.95 8.69
N GLN A 63 -13.06 -7.39 7.95
CA GLN A 63 -13.00 -8.62 7.15
C GLN A 63 -11.85 -8.59 6.14
N ARG A 64 -11.63 -7.43 5.47
CA ARG A 64 -10.50 -7.25 4.55
C ARG A 64 -9.16 -7.33 5.27
N GLY A 65 -9.05 -6.78 6.48
CA GLY A 65 -7.86 -6.89 7.33
C GLY A 65 -7.54 -8.34 7.71
N GLN A 66 -8.55 -9.11 8.14
CA GLN A 66 -8.39 -10.53 8.45
C GLN A 66 -7.95 -11.33 7.21
N LYS A 67 -8.59 -11.08 6.07
CA LYS A 67 -8.20 -11.70 4.78
C LYS A 67 -6.78 -11.34 4.37
N ALA A 68 -6.34 -10.10 4.62
CA ALA A 68 -4.99 -9.64 4.31
C ALA A 68 -3.94 -10.47 5.02
N THR A 69 -4.10 -10.79 6.30
CA THR A 69 -3.19 -11.62 7.09
C THR A 69 -2.98 -13.00 6.45
N GLY A 70 -4.07 -13.65 6.04
CA GLY A 70 -4.00 -14.95 5.34
C GLY A 70 -3.27 -14.87 4.00
N ILE A 71 -3.52 -13.81 3.22
CA ILE A 71 -2.84 -13.61 1.93
C ILE A 71 -1.35 -13.32 2.12
N ILE A 72 -0.98 -12.52 3.12
CA ILE A 72 0.42 -12.22 3.46
C ILE A 72 1.17 -13.52 3.77
N SER A 73 0.59 -14.40 4.60
CA SER A 73 1.18 -15.69 4.95
C SER A 73 1.36 -16.60 3.73
N GLN A 74 0.36 -16.66 2.84
CA GLN A 74 0.44 -17.42 1.60
C GLN A 74 1.53 -16.90 0.66
N ILE A 75 1.62 -15.57 0.46
CA ILE A 75 2.66 -14.97 -0.38
C ILE A 75 4.03 -15.24 0.22
N ALA A 76 4.21 -15.06 1.53
CA ALA A 76 5.48 -15.32 2.21
C ALA A 76 5.91 -16.79 2.06
N SER A 77 4.98 -17.75 2.22
CA SER A 77 5.25 -19.17 2.01
C SER A 77 5.69 -19.48 0.57
N ILE A 78 5.01 -18.93 -0.43
CA ILE A 78 5.39 -19.12 -1.84
C ILE A 78 6.77 -18.55 -2.12
N LEU A 79 7.05 -17.32 -1.63
CA LEU A 79 8.34 -16.65 -1.85
C LEU A 79 9.51 -17.32 -1.11
N SER A 80 9.24 -18.09 -0.05
CA SER A 80 10.25 -18.87 0.68
C SER A 80 10.51 -20.25 0.05
N SER A 81 9.48 -20.85 -0.55
CA SER A 81 9.56 -22.20 -1.15
C SER A 81 10.23 -22.25 -2.53
N ILE A 82 10.34 -21.10 -3.21
CA ILE A 82 10.86 -21.03 -4.58
C ILE A 82 12.14 -20.22 -4.60
N SER A 83 13.20 -20.78 -5.18
CA SER A 83 14.45 -20.05 -5.45
C SER A 83 14.24 -19.16 -6.69
N LEU A 84 13.90 -17.90 -6.49
CA LEU A 84 13.59 -16.94 -7.54
C LEU A 84 14.79 -16.14 -8.03
N GLY A 85 15.96 -16.31 -7.39
CA GLY A 85 17.17 -15.56 -7.74
C GLY A 85 16.93 -14.05 -7.85
N SER A 86 17.43 -13.42 -8.91
CA SER A 86 17.29 -11.99 -9.19
C SER A 86 15.85 -11.54 -9.50
N PHE A 87 14.93 -12.47 -9.81
CA PHE A 87 13.52 -12.14 -10.08
C PHE A 87 12.65 -12.06 -8.81
N HIS A 88 13.22 -12.34 -7.64
CA HIS A 88 12.48 -12.41 -6.38
C HIS A 88 11.59 -11.16 -6.15
N PHE A 89 12.13 -9.97 -6.33
CA PHE A 89 11.40 -8.72 -6.05
C PHE A 89 10.38 -8.39 -7.14
N ASP A 90 10.67 -8.71 -8.40
CA ASP A 90 9.70 -8.53 -9.50
C ASP A 90 8.48 -9.41 -9.29
N ILE A 91 8.68 -10.68 -8.99
CA ILE A 91 7.60 -11.64 -8.72
C ILE A 91 6.84 -11.23 -7.45
N SER A 92 7.55 -10.80 -6.40
CA SER A 92 6.92 -10.33 -5.17
C SER A 92 5.97 -9.16 -5.41
N LEU A 93 6.38 -8.18 -6.23
CA LEU A 93 5.54 -7.02 -6.58
C LEU A 93 4.35 -7.42 -7.47
N VAL A 94 4.55 -8.37 -8.40
CA VAL A 94 3.44 -8.93 -9.19
C VAL A 94 2.44 -9.61 -8.26
N MET A 95 2.88 -10.44 -7.32
CA MET A 95 2.02 -11.12 -6.35
C MET A 95 1.30 -10.13 -5.42
N ARG A 96 2.01 -9.08 -4.94
CA ARG A 96 1.38 -8.00 -4.19
C ARG A 96 0.21 -7.41 -4.99
N ASN A 97 0.43 -7.03 -6.24
CA ASN A 97 -0.60 -6.37 -7.04
C ASN A 97 -1.73 -7.33 -7.44
N ALA A 98 -1.39 -8.52 -7.93
CA ALA A 98 -2.37 -9.47 -8.46
C ALA A 98 -3.19 -10.15 -7.36
N LYS A 99 -2.57 -10.54 -6.25
CA LYS A 99 -3.22 -11.31 -5.20
C LYS A 99 -3.61 -10.45 -3.99
N PHE A 100 -2.69 -9.65 -3.45
CA PHE A 100 -2.96 -8.87 -2.25
C PHE A 100 -3.86 -7.66 -2.55
N VAL A 101 -3.39 -6.71 -3.37
CA VAL A 101 -4.12 -5.47 -3.66
C VAL A 101 -5.50 -5.75 -4.25
N ASN A 102 -5.60 -6.64 -5.22
CA ASN A 102 -6.88 -6.96 -5.85
C ASN A 102 -7.86 -7.64 -4.90
N SER A 103 -7.39 -8.49 -3.98
CA SER A 103 -8.28 -9.20 -3.05
C SER A 103 -8.80 -8.33 -1.92
N ILE A 104 -7.99 -7.40 -1.40
CA ILE A 104 -8.42 -6.55 -0.28
C ILE A 104 -9.18 -5.31 -0.74
N LEU A 105 -9.00 -4.88 -1.99
CA LEU A 105 -9.69 -3.73 -2.57
C LEU A 105 -10.86 -4.12 -3.49
N VAL A 106 -11.39 -5.34 -3.39
CA VAL A 106 -12.63 -5.71 -4.12
C VAL A 106 -13.74 -4.75 -3.73
N ASN A 107 -14.48 -4.26 -4.74
CA ASN A 107 -15.57 -3.29 -4.63
C ASN A 107 -15.19 -1.92 -4.02
N SER A 108 -13.89 -1.63 -3.85
CA SER A 108 -13.46 -0.35 -3.26
C SER A 108 -13.88 0.87 -4.08
N GLU A 109 -14.24 0.68 -5.33
CA GLU A 109 -14.80 1.71 -6.21
C GLU A 109 -16.15 2.26 -5.73
N VAL A 110 -16.94 1.45 -5.05
CA VAL A 110 -18.29 1.83 -4.57
C VAL A 110 -18.34 2.05 -3.05
N TRP A 111 -17.26 1.89 -2.33
CA TRP A 111 -17.25 2.12 -0.89
C TRP A 111 -17.70 3.55 -0.55
N HIS A 112 -18.72 3.64 0.26
CA HIS A 112 -19.27 4.88 0.81
C HIS A 112 -18.81 5.07 2.26
N ASN A 113 -18.95 6.26 2.80
CA ASN A 113 -18.61 6.60 4.19
C ASN A 113 -17.18 6.18 4.61
N VAL A 114 -16.24 6.14 3.65
CA VAL A 114 -14.86 5.74 3.89
C VAL A 114 -14.11 6.87 4.60
N GLN A 115 -13.58 6.57 5.77
CA GLN A 115 -12.70 7.47 6.53
C GLN A 115 -11.23 7.12 6.30
N MET A 116 -10.34 8.07 6.56
CA MET A 116 -8.90 7.85 6.41
C MET A 116 -8.39 6.67 7.25
N ARG A 117 -8.91 6.50 8.47
CA ARG A 117 -8.57 5.37 9.36
C ARG A 117 -8.78 3.99 8.72
N HIS A 118 -9.82 3.85 7.87
CA HIS A 118 -10.12 2.60 7.16
C HIS A 118 -9.02 2.26 6.17
N ILE A 119 -8.61 3.25 5.37
CA ILE A 119 -7.54 3.09 4.40
C ILE A 119 -6.20 2.85 5.10
N GLU A 120 -5.89 3.57 6.17
CA GLU A 120 -4.67 3.39 6.96
C GLU A 120 -4.58 2.00 7.59
N SER A 121 -5.70 1.43 8.02
CA SER A 121 -5.75 0.05 8.53
C SER A 121 -5.31 -0.96 7.45
N LEU A 122 -5.82 -0.82 6.22
CA LEU A 122 -5.42 -1.67 5.11
C LEU A 122 -3.96 -1.41 4.67
N GLU A 123 -3.51 -0.14 4.69
CA GLU A 123 -2.12 0.22 4.39
C GLU A 123 -1.12 -0.36 5.39
N LYS A 124 -1.51 -0.54 6.66
CA LYS A 124 -0.67 -1.26 7.65
C LYS A 124 -0.39 -2.70 7.22
N SER A 125 -1.41 -3.40 6.72
CA SER A 125 -1.25 -4.77 6.20
C SER A 125 -0.38 -4.80 4.94
N ASP A 126 -0.51 -3.82 4.04
CA ASP A 126 0.36 -3.70 2.86
C ASP A 126 1.82 -3.48 3.26
N LEU A 127 2.07 -2.59 4.23
CA LEU A 127 3.41 -2.36 4.77
C LEU A 127 3.99 -3.61 5.46
N GLU A 128 3.16 -4.40 6.13
CA GLU A 128 3.60 -5.69 6.70
C GLU A 128 4.09 -6.65 5.60
N LEU A 129 3.32 -6.76 4.50
CA LEU A 129 3.75 -7.54 3.35
C LEU A 129 5.08 -7.04 2.77
N LEU A 130 5.21 -5.73 2.57
CA LEU A 130 6.44 -5.12 2.04
C LEU A 130 7.63 -5.32 2.98
N ARG A 131 7.43 -5.25 4.30
CA ARG A 131 8.47 -5.56 5.29
C ARG A 131 8.93 -7.02 5.19
N LYS A 132 8.01 -7.96 5.03
CA LYS A 132 8.36 -9.38 4.84
C LYS A 132 9.13 -9.63 3.54
N ILE A 133 8.72 -9.00 2.43
CA ILE A 133 9.41 -9.10 1.14
C ILE A 133 10.85 -8.58 1.24
N LEU A 134 11.04 -7.43 1.87
CA LEU A 134 12.33 -6.74 1.95
C LEU A 134 13.15 -7.11 3.19
N ASN A 135 12.63 -7.99 4.06
CA ASN A 135 13.22 -8.27 5.37
C ASN A 135 13.58 -6.98 6.12
N ALA A 136 12.65 -6.01 6.09
CA ALA A 136 12.90 -4.67 6.58
C ALA A 136 12.56 -4.55 8.08
N HIS A 137 13.36 -3.76 8.78
CA HIS A 137 13.14 -3.48 10.20
C HIS A 137 11.78 -2.82 10.44
N SER A 138 11.14 -3.10 11.59
CA SER A 138 9.81 -2.58 11.95
C SER A 138 9.75 -1.05 11.98
N LYS A 139 10.84 -0.38 12.33
CA LYS A 139 10.99 1.08 12.37
C LYS A 139 11.32 1.72 11.01
N THR A 140 11.42 0.93 9.92
CA THR A 140 11.62 1.49 8.57
C THR A 140 10.47 2.40 8.21
N ALA A 141 10.79 3.61 7.79
CA ALA A 141 9.82 4.63 7.41
C ALA A 141 8.95 4.14 6.23
N LYS A 142 7.64 4.38 6.31
CA LYS A 142 6.68 3.86 5.32
C LYS A 142 6.90 4.40 3.92
N GLU A 143 7.26 5.68 3.81
CA GLU A 143 7.54 6.33 2.53
C GLU A 143 8.74 5.71 1.80
N ALA A 144 9.71 5.16 2.55
CA ALA A 144 10.88 4.53 1.96
C ALA A 144 10.52 3.33 1.07
N PHE A 145 9.54 2.51 1.49
CA PHE A 145 9.07 1.39 0.67
C PHE A 145 8.51 1.87 -0.67
N PHE A 146 7.66 2.89 -0.64
CA PHE A 146 6.98 3.38 -1.84
C PHE A 146 7.94 4.11 -2.78
N LEU A 147 8.88 4.92 -2.25
CA LEU A 147 9.88 5.63 -3.04
C LEU A 147 10.91 4.69 -3.67
N GLU A 148 11.40 3.69 -2.94
CA GLU A 148 12.39 2.74 -3.45
C GLU A 148 11.80 1.76 -4.46
N LEU A 149 10.57 1.29 -4.23
CA LEU A 149 9.90 0.36 -5.12
C LEU A 149 9.12 1.04 -6.26
N GLY A 150 8.90 2.35 -6.18
CA GLY A 150 8.13 3.12 -7.17
C GLY A 150 6.67 2.65 -7.28
N ILE A 151 6.07 2.22 -6.18
CA ILE A 151 4.70 1.71 -6.11
C ILE A 151 3.77 2.66 -5.37
N PHE A 152 2.49 2.60 -5.70
CA PHE A 152 1.49 3.42 -5.02
C PHE A 152 1.08 2.82 -3.67
N PRO A 153 0.90 3.65 -2.60
CA PRO A 153 0.09 3.33 -1.44
C PRO A 153 -1.35 2.94 -1.83
N LEU A 154 -2.02 2.13 -1.01
CA LEU A 154 -3.35 1.59 -1.33
C LEU A 154 -4.41 2.68 -1.59
N ARG A 155 -4.33 3.82 -0.90
CA ARG A 155 -5.23 4.96 -1.10
C ARG A 155 -5.32 5.42 -2.56
N TYR A 156 -4.24 5.35 -3.31
CA TYR A 156 -4.23 5.73 -4.73
C TYR A 156 -4.83 4.64 -5.63
N HIS A 157 -4.75 3.37 -5.22
CA HIS A 157 -5.47 2.29 -5.89
C HIS A 157 -6.98 2.42 -5.71
N VAL A 158 -7.45 2.77 -4.50
CA VAL A 158 -8.87 3.05 -4.23
C VAL A 158 -9.35 4.23 -5.08
N ALA A 159 -8.63 5.35 -5.04
CA ALA A 159 -8.96 6.53 -5.84
C ALA A 159 -9.01 6.23 -7.34
N MET A 160 -8.02 5.50 -7.89
CA MET A 160 -8.02 5.08 -9.27
C MET A 160 -9.26 4.27 -9.64
N ARG A 161 -9.65 3.29 -8.81
CA ARG A 161 -10.83 2.45 -9.04
C ARG A 161 -12.10 3.31 -9.03
N ARG A 162 -12.23 4.23 -8.07
CA ARG A 162 -13.38 5.13 -7.93
C ARG A 162 -13.52 6.06 -9.12
N PHE A 163 -12.45 6.66 -9.63
CA PHE A 163 -12.49 7.48 -10.84
C PHE A 163 -12.82 6.66 -12.08
N MET A 164 -12.31 5.43 -12.20
CA MET A 164 -12.67 4.56 -13.32
C MET A 164 -14.15 4.14 -13.26
N TYR A 165 -14.70 4.00 -12.05
CA TYR A 165 -16.13 3.75 -11.85
C TYR A 165 -16.97 5.00 -12.19
N LEU A 166 -16.52 6.21 -11.81
CA LEU A 166 -17.13 7.46 -12.26
C LEU A 166 -17.21 7.52 -13.80
N TRP A 167 -16.11 7.21 -14.49
CA TRP A 167 -16.10 7.14 -15.94
C TRP A 167 -17.19 6.18 -16.44
N HIS A 168 -17.30 5.01 -15.83
CA HIS A 168 -18.30 4.00 -16.18
C HIS A 168 -19.73 4.53 -15.96
N VAL A 169 -20.02 5.17 -14.83
CA VAL A 169 -21.32 5.79 -14.53
C VAL A 169 -21.70 6.81 -15.59
N LEU A 170 -20.79 7.71 -15.94
CA LEU A 170 -21.04 8.80 -16.89
C LEU A 170 -21.21 8.34 -18.37
N HIS A 171 -20.83 7.08 -18.68
CA HIS A 171 -20.98 6.50 -20.02
C HIS A 171 -22.17 5.52 -20.10
N ARG A 172 -22.96 5.41 -19.03
CA ARG A 172 -24.21 4.63 -19.03
C ARG A 172 -25.37 5.48 -19.49
N ASP A 173 -26.42 4.80 -19.93
CA ASP A 173 -27.67 5.47 -20.28
C ASP A 173 -28.17 6.33 -19.11
N PRO A 174 -28.54 7.60 -19.34
CA PRO A 174 -29.11 8.47 -18.30
C PRO A 174 -30.31 7.87 -17.58
N ASP A 175 -31.04 6.99 -18.23
CA ASP A 175 -32.21 6.31 -17.63
C ASP A 175 -31.85 5.11 -16.76
N GLU A 176 -30.63 4.63 -16.79
CA GLU A 176 -30.16 3.57 -15.89
C GLU A 176 -30.14 4.04 -14.43
N VAL A 177 -30.53 3.14 -13.52
CA VAL A 177 -30.63 3.42 -12.07
C VAL A 177 -29.34 4.02 -11.51
N ILE A 178 -28.18 3.53 -11.96
CA ILE A 178 -26.87 3.99 -11.49
C ILE A 178 -26.65 5.48 -11.79
N ASN A 179 -27.06 5.93 -12.96
CA ASN A 179 -26.97 7.35 -13.35
C ASN A 179 -27.93 8.22 -12.54
N LYS A 180 -29.18 7.77 -12.41
CA LYS A 180 -30.20 8.46 -11.58
C LYS A 180 -29.74 8.61 -10.12
N VAL A 181 -29.16 7.56 -9.53
CA VAL A 181 -28.62 7.60 -8.16
C VAL A 181 -27.48 8.62 -8.07
N TYR A 182 -26.54 8.62 -9.03
CA TYR A 182 -25.43 9.57 -9.05
C TYR A 182 -25.93 11.03 -9.12
N VAL A 183 -26.89 11.32 -10.00
CA VAL A 183 -27.48 12.66 -10.14
C VAL A 183 -28.18 13.08 -8.84
N ILE A 184 -28.96 12.20 -8.21
CA ILE A 184 -29.62 12.48 -6.93
C ILE A 184 -28.59 12.80 -5.84
N GLN A 185 -27.51 12.03 -5.74
CA GLN A 185 -26.45 12.28 -4.76
C GLN A 185 -25.70 13.60 -5.01
N LYS A 186 -25.55 14.01 -6.27
CA LYS A 186 -24.99 15.34 -6.62
C LYS A 186 -25.89 16.50 -6.20
N CYS A 187 -27.21 16.34 -6.37
CA CYS A 187 -28.18 17.37 -6.02
C CYS A 187 -28.39 17.46 -4.49
N ASN A 188 -28.35 16.32 -3.79
CA ASN A 188 -28.61 16.22 -2.36
C ASN A 188 -27.32 15.78 -1.63
N ILE A 189 -26.33 16.66 -1.59
CA ILE A 189 -25.00 16.36 -1.05
C ILE A 189 -25.09 15.98 0.43
N ILE A 190 -25.04 14.69 0.72
CA ILE A 190 -24.97 14.15 2.09
C ILE A 190 -23.54 13.72 2.39
N LYS A 191 -23.05 14.04 3.59
CA LYS A 191 -21.72 13.60 4.02
C LYS A 191 -21.60 12.08 3.99
N GLY A 192 -20.57 11.56 3.33
CA GLY A 192 -20.32 10.12 3.18
C GLY A 192 -20.95 9.49 1.95
N ASP A 193 -21.79 10.22 1.19
CA ASP A 193 -22.29 9.73 -0.09
C ASP A 193 -21.17 9.61 -1.12
N TRP A 194 -21.30 8.63 -2.00
CA TRP A 194 -20.27 8.31 -2.99
C TRP A 194 -19.95 9.47 -3.92
N ALA A 195 -20.97 10.19 -4.42
CA ALA A 195 -20.77 11.34 -5.29
C ALA A 195 -19.99 12.46 -4.59
N LYS A 196 -20.21 12.67 -3.28
CA LYS A 196 -19.47 13.67 -2.50
C LYS A 196 -18.01 13.26 -2.33
N ILE A 197 -17.75 11.99 -2.01
CA ILE A 197 -16.39 11.47 -1.89
C ILE A 197 -15.63 11.67 -3.21
N VAL A 198 -16.28 11.39 -4.35
CA VAL A 198 -15.71 11.63 -5.68
C VAL A 198 -15.32 13.10 -5.88
N GLN A 199 -16.20 14.04 -5.49
CA GLN A 199 -15.91 15.47 -5.59
C GLN A 199 -14.73 15.89 -4.70
N GLU A 200 -14.70 15.44 -3.46
CA GLU A 200 -13.59 15.70 -2.53
C GLU A 200 -12.27 15.15 -3.08
N GLU A 201 -12.30 13.96 -3.68
CA GLU A 201 -11.12 13.37 -4.31
C GLU A 201 -10.71 14.10 -5.60
N LYS A 202 -11.64 14.59 -6.41
CA LYS A 202 -11.33 15.43 -7.58
C LYS A 202 -10.55 16.67 -7.15
N ILE A 203 -11.00 17.36 -6.11
CA ILE A 203 -10.31 18.54 -5.54
C ILE A 203 -8.93 18.13 -5.02
N LYS A 204 -8.88 17.10 -4.18
CA LYS A 204 -7.65 16.61 -3.55
C LYS A 204 -6.56 16.26 -4.56
N TYR A 205 -6.93 15.63 -5.66
CA TYR A 205 -5.99 15.18 -6.69
C TYR A 205 -5.90 16.13 -7.88
N ALA A 206 -6.48 17.33 -7.78
CA ALA A 206 -6.48 18.34 -8.83
C ALA A 206 -7.02 17.84 -10.19
N ILE A 207 -8.07 17.01 -10.18
CA ILE A 207 -8.77 16.54 -11.37
C ILE A 207 -9.87 17.56 -11.67
N MET A 208 -9.58 18.48 -12.59
CA MET A 208 -10.43 19.65 -12.85
C MET A 208 -11.51 19.39 -13.93
N GLU A 209 -11.47 18.25 -14.60
CA GLU A 209 -12.43 17.89 -15.64
C GLU A 209 -13.86 17.82 -15.10
N THR A 210 -14.78 18.48 -15.81
CA THR A 210 -16.22 18.37 -15.50
C THR A 210 -16.76 17.00 -15.90
N ASP A 211 -17.93 16.62 -15.40
CA ASP A 211 -18.55 15.34 -15.75
C ASP A 211 -18.82 15.27 -17.26
N GLU A 212 -19.23 16.39 -17.89
CA GLU A 212 -19.45 16.50 -19.34
C GLU A 212 -18.16 16.29 -20.13
N THR A 213 -17.03 16.80 -19.60
CA THR A 213 -15.72 16.60 -20.22
C THR A 213 -15.31 15.14 -20.07
N ILE A 214 -15.48 14.53 -18.89
CA ILE A 214 -15.16 13.12 -18.64
C ILE A 214 -15.99 12.21 -19.55
N ALA A 215 -17.30 12.50 -19.73
CA ALA A 215 -18.19 11.75 -20.61
C ALA A 215 -17.76 11.77 -22.08
N LYS A 216 -16.98 12.77 -22.52
CA LYS A 216 -16.43 12.84 -23.87
C LYS A 216 -15.06 12.15 -24.02
N LEU A 217 -14.40 11.81 -22.90
CA LEU A 217 -13.09 11.17 -22.94
C LEU A 217 -13.22 9.65 -23.11
N SER A 218 -12.38 9.07 -23.97
CA SER A 218 -12.23 7.61 -23.99
C SER A 218 -11.68 7.11 -22.66
N LYS A 219 -12.03 5.87 -22.29
CA LYS A 219 -11.55 5.21 -21.06
C LYS A 219 -10.03 5.28 -20.90
N HIS A 220 -9.31 5.09 -22.00
CA HIS A 220 -7.84 5.13 -21.98
C HIS A 220 -7.31 6.54 -21.67
N LYS A 221 -7.86 7.58 -22.33
CA LYS A 221 -7.44 8.98 -22.11
C LYS A 221 -7.73 9.39 -20.65
N PHE A 222 -8.92 9.13 -20.17
CA PHE A 222 -9.28 9.44 -18.78
C PHE A 222 -8.41 8.67 -17.77
N LYS A 223 -8.20 7.36 -17.97
CA LYS A 223 -7.31 6.57 -17.12
C LYS A 223 -5.89 7.13 -17.08
N LYS A 224 -5.34 7.56 -18.21
CA LYS A 224 -4.00 8.17 -18.31
C LYS A 224 -3.94 9.48 -17.52
N LEU A 225 -4.95 10.34 -17.67
CA LEU A 225 -5.07 11.60 -16.93
C LEU A 225 -5.08 11.35 -15.42
N VAL A 226 -6.02 10.54 -14.95
CA VAL A 226 -6.14 10.21 -13.51
C VAL A 226 -4.84 9.62 -12.97
N LYS A 227 -4.22 8.68 -13.70
CA LYS A 227 -2.95 8.08 -13.28
C LYS A 227 -1.85 9.11 -13.12
N ASN A 228 -1.76 10.09 -14.01
CA ASN A 228 -0.76 11.16 -13.92
C ASN A 228 -1.00 12.07 -12.72
N MET A 229 -2.25 12.49 -12.49
CA MET A 229 -2.61 13.34 -11.35
C MET A 229 -2.34 12.63 -10.02
N LEU A 230 -2.78 11.38 -9.90
CA LEU A 230 -2.51 10.57 -8.72
C LEU A 230 -1.00 10.36 -8.49
N ARG A 231 -0.22 10.18 -9.58
CA ARG A 231 1.23 10.04 -9.51
C ARG A 231 1.90 11.30 -8.98
N THR A 232 1.54 12.46 -9.52
CA THR A 232 2.09 13.76 -9.09
C THR A 232 1.80 13.99 -7.62
N HIS A 233 0.54 13.79 -7.19
CA HIS A 233 0.16 13.94 -5.79
C HIS A 233 0.88 12.91 -4.89
N ALA A 234 1.00 11.64 -5.30
CA ALA A 234 1.68 10.62 -4.52
C ALA A 234 3.17 10.95 -4.30
N ILE A 235 3.86 11.39 -5.35
CA ILE A 235 5.27 11.79 -5.26
C ILE A 235 5.44 12.94 -4.26
N GLN A 236 4.61 13.98 -4.36
CA GLN A 236 4.68 15.12 -3.46
C GLN A 236 4.43 14.68 -2.01
N CYS A 237 3.34 13.98 -1.73
CA CYS A 237 3.04 13.49 -0.39
C CYS A 237 4.14 12.61 0.20
N LEU A 238 4.71 11.70 -0.58
CA LEU A 238 5.77 10.80 -0.09
C LEU A 238 7.07 11.57 0.20
N ARG A 239 7.39 12.58 -0.60
CA ARG A 239 8.55 13.47 -0.37
C ARG A 239 8.35 14.33 0.87
N ASP A 240 7.17 14.92 1.03
CA ASP A 240 6.83 15.72 2.21
C ASP A 240 6.91 14.88 3.49
N MET A 241 6.45 13.63 3.44
CA MET A 241 6.59 12.70 4.55
C MET A 241 8.05 12.32 4.83
N ALA A 242 8.88 12.18 3.79
CA ALA A 242 10.30 11.85 3.92
C ALA A 242 11.15 13.03 4.41
N GLN A 243 10.70 14.27 4.20
CA GLN A 243 11.47 15.49 4.49
C GLN A 243 11.91 15.61 5.96
N PRO A 244 11.06 15.39 6.98
CA PRO A 244 11.44 15.50 8.38
C PRO A 244 12.34 14.35 8.86
N HIS A 245 12.43 13.25 8.11
CA HIS A 245 13.17 12.05 8.52
C HIS A 245 14.61 12.10 8.02
N SER A 246 15.58 12.31 8.91
CA SER A 246 17.01 12.29 8.58
C SER A 246 17.45 11.00 7.87
N LYS A 247 16.83 9.88 8.22
CA LYS A 247 17.09 8.56 7.60
C LYS A 247 16.62 8.46 6.14
N SER A 248 15.68 9.29 5.72
CA SER A 248 15.15 9.33 4.35
C SER A 248 15.91 10.30 3.43
N THR A 249 16.91 11.01 3.92
CA THR A 249 17.63 12.05 3.16
C THR A 249 18.16 11.56 1.82
N GLY A 250 18.70 10.35 1.76
CA GLY A 250 19.26 9.77 0.54
C GLY A 250 18.23 9.28 -0.47
N ILE A 251 16.97 9.06 -0.06
CA ILE A 251 15.92 8.47 -0.91
C ILE A 251 14.80 9.45 -1.29
N LYS A 252 14.64 10.57 -0.57
CA LYS A 252 13.53 11.52 -0.79
C LYS A 252 13.45 12.08 -2.21
N ASN A 253 14.58 12.20 -2.88
CA ASN A 253 14.68 12.71 -4.25
C ASN A 253 14.69 11.61 -5.31
N ASN A 254 14.56 10.34 -4.92
CA ASN A 254 14.52 9.25 -5.89
C ASN A 254 13.39 9.47 -6.91
N PRO A 255 13.63 9.14 -8.19
CA PRO A 255 12.54 9.09 -9.15
C PRO A 255 11.53 8.03 -8.70
N PHE A 256 10.22 8.36 -8.83
CA PHE A 256 9.14 7.44 -8.45
C PHE A 256 9.04 6.28 -9.47
N LYS A 257 10.01 5.39 -9.36
CA LYS A 257 10.14 4.14 -10.12
C LYS A 257 10.93 3.14 -9.29
N LYS A 258 10.75 1.85 -9.55
CA LYS A 258 11.55 0.81 -8.93
C LYS A 258 13.03 1.08 -9.16
N GLN A 259 13.81 1.12 -8.09
CA GLN A 259 15.25 1.38 -8.19
C GLN A 259 15.96 0.25 -8.95
N PRO A 260 16.99 0.54 -9.76
CA PRO A 260 17.61 -0.44 -10.65
C PRO A 260 18.15 -1.68 -9.92
N TYR A 261 18.67 -1.53 -8.71
CA TYR A 261 19.26 -2.64 -7.95
C TYR A 261 18.27 -3.77 -7.61
N PHE A 262 16.95 -3.51 -7.61
CA PHE A 262 15.95 -4.55 -7.41
C PHE A 262 15.83 -5.52 -8.60
N SER A 263 16.33 -5.15 -9.77
CA SER A 263 16.24 -5.95 -10.99
C SER A 263 17.62 -6.32 -11.56
N ASP A 264 18.69 -5.84 -10.95
CA ASP A 264 20.04 -6.16 -11.40
C ASP A 264 20.44 -7.56 -10.94
N ARG A 265 20.74 -8.43 -11.91
CA ARG A 265 21.04 -9.85 -11.68
C ARG A 265 22.30 -10.12 -10.88
N ARG A 266 23.16 -9.13 -10.69
CA ARG A 266 24.37 -9.25 -9.88
C ARG A 266 24.07 -9.31 -8.38
N PHE A 267 22.96 -8.74 -7.95
CA PHE A 267 22.55 -8.76 -6.55
C PHE A 267 21.75 -10.03 -6.24
N SER A 268 22.18 -10.72 -5.19
CA SER A 268 21.35 -11.74 -4.56
C SER A 268 20.17 -11.10 -3.82
N LYS A 269 19.19 -11.90 -3.40
CA LYS A 269 18.09 -11.42 -2.54
C LYS A 269 18.62 -10.71 -1.29
N ASP A 270 19.61 -11.31 -0.61
CA ASP A 270 20.18 -10.76 0.62
C ASP A 270 20.95 -9.46 0.36
N ASP A 271 21.62 -9.33 -0.80
CA ASP A 271 22.32 -8.10 -1.18
C ASP A 271 21.32 -6.95 -1.39
N VAL A 272 20.19 -7.20 -2.03
CA VAL A 272 19.13 -6.21 -2.21
C VAL A 272 18.53 -5.79 -0.86
N GLN A 273 18.25 -6.75 0.02
CA GLN A 273 17.72 -6.48 1.36
C GLN A 273 18.72 -5.66 2.19
N LEU A 274 20.00 -6.01 2.13
CA LEU A 274 21.05 -5.24 2.79
C LEU A 274 21.16 -3.81 2.22
N LEU A 275 21.16 -3.66 0.90
CA LEU A 275 21.22 -2.34 0.26
C LEU A 275 20.00 -1.48 0.65
N PHE A 276 18.82 -2.06 0.67
CA PHE A 276 17.62 -1.38 1.15
C PHE A 276 17.78 -0.93 2.61
N ALA A 277 18.30 -1.79 3.50
CA ALA A 277 18.55 -1.46 4.90
C ALA A 277 19.58 -0.32 5.06
N LEU A 278 20.65 -0.34 4.27
CA LEU A 278 21.67 0.72 4.24
C LEU A 278 21.07 2.05 3.78
N ARG A 279 20.32 2.05 2.67
CA ARG A 279 19.71 3.25 2.10
C ARG A 279 18.65 3.87 3.01
N THR A 280 17.97 3.04 3.82
CA THR A 280 16.97 3.48 4.79
C THR A 280 17.52 3.71 6.19
N ARG A 281 18.84 3.59 6.39
CA ARG A 281 19.51 3.73 7.69
C ARG A 281 18.90 2.78 8.75
N MET A 282 18.67 1.53 8.37
CA MET A 282 18.11 0.49 9.25
C MET A 282 19.10 -0.65 9.52
N VAL A 283 20.38 -0.42 9.25
CA VAL A 283 21.45 -1.29 9.74
C VAL A 283 21.63 -1.06 11.24
N GLU A 284 21.99 -2.10 11.97
CA GLU A 284 22.11 -2.11 13.42
C GLU A 284 23.34 -1.33 13.91
N CYS A 285 23.37 -0.02 13.65
CA CYS A 285 24.34 0.94 14.20
C CYS A 285 23.68 1.77 15.30
N LYS A 286 24.43 2.15 16.34
CA LYS A 286 23.89 2.98 17.43
C LYS A 286 23.26 4.28 16.97
N SER A 287 23.84 4.95 15.97
CA SER A 287 23.29 6.19 15.39
C SER A 287 21.90 6.01 14.78
N ASN A 288 21.60 4.83 14.26
CA ASN A 288 20.31 4.52 13.65
C ASN A 288 19.21 4.27 14.68
N PHE A 289 19.60 3.92 15.91
CA PHE A 289 18.70 3.60 17.03
C PHE A 289 19.06 4.39 18.30
N SER A 290 19.41 5.66 18.14
CA SER A 290 19.96 6.53 19.21
C SER A 290 19.16 6.52 20.51
N GLU A 291 17.83 6.47 20.43
CA GLU A 291 16.96 6.38 21.61
C GLU A 291 17.14 5.08 22.39
N GLN A 292 17.29 3.96 21.67
CA GLN A 292 17.52 2.64 22.26
C GLN A 292 18.84 2.58 23.03
N TYR A 293 19.85 3.33 22.55
CA TYR A 293 21.18 3.41 23.17
C TYR A 293 21.34 4.64 24.07
N GLN A 294 20.24 5.26 24.52
CA GLN A 294 20.25 6.42 25.43
C GLN A 294 21.21 7.53 24.97
N ARG A 295 21.34 7.72 23.65
CA ARG A 295 22.26 8.65 22.98
C ARG A 295 23.76 8.39 23.24
N GLN A 296 24.13 7.25 23.79
CA GLN A 296 25.52 6.81 23.89
C GLN A 296 25.98 6.25 22.55
N LEU A 297 26.37 7.11 21.62
CA LEU A 297 26.61 6.75 20.22
C LEU A 297 28.03 6.29 19.91
N HIS A 298 28.94 6.24 20.90
CA HIS A 298 30.31 5.79 20.68
C HIS A 298 30.39 4.36 20.17
N CYS A 299 31.36 4.11 19.30
CA CYS A 299 31.57 2.78 18.75
C CYS A 299 31.84 1.76 19.83
N ARG A 300 31.11 0.65 19.80
CA ARG A 300 31.24 -0.46 20.74
C ARG A 300 32.60 -1.15 20.68
N LEU A 301 33.28 -1.12 19.54
CA LEU A 301 34.51 -1.86 19.28
C LEU A 301 35.76 -1.03 19.55
N CYS A 302 35.98 0.07 18.83
CA CYS A 302 37.22 0.83 18.93
C CYS A 302 37.26 1.73 20.18
N LYS A 303 36.11 2.06 20.76
CA LYS A 303 35.97 2.95 21.93
C LYS A 303 36.71 4.28 21.82
N VAL A 304 37.08 4.68 20.59
CA VAL A 304 37.77 5.94 20.33
C VAL A 304 36.83 7.10 20.72
N PRO A 305 37.29 8.08 21.50
CA PRO A 305 36.50 9.25 21.85
C PRO A 305 35.95 9.93 20.59
N HIS A 306 34.68 10.38 20.67
CA HIS A 306 33.96 11.03 19.56
C HIS A 306 33.69 10.20 18.31
N SER A 307 34.05 8.91 18.28
CA SER A 307 33.70 8.01 17.17
C SER A 307 32.22 7.60 17.25
N ILE A 308 31.37 8.20 16.44
CA ILE A 308 29.95 7.81 16.37
C ILE A 308 29.83 6.50 15.57
N GLU A 309 29.18 5.48 16.18
CA GLU A 309 28.90 4.22 15.49
C GLU A 309 27.78 4.41 14.45
N ASN A 310 28.19 4.69 13.24
CA ASN A 310 27.35 4.82 12.04
C ASN A 310 27.98 4.02 10.88
N GLU A 311 27.33 4.00 9.73
CA GLU A 311 27.77 3.26 8.56
C GLU A 311 29.15 3.71 8.06
N ASP A 312 29.43 5.03 8.07
CA ASP A 312 30.72 5.59 7.67
C ASP A 312 31.83 5.14 8.63
N HIS A 313 31.54 5.16 9.95
CA HIS A 313 32.51 4.69 10.94
C HIS A 313 32.76 3.19 10.82
N LEU A 314 31.74 2.37 10.52
CA LEU A 314 31.93 0.93 10.34
C LEU A 314 32.90 0.62 9.17
N LEU A 315 32.89 1.42 8.12
CA LEU A 315 33.83 1.30 7.00
C LEU A 315 35.27 1.69 7.41
N ASN A 316 35.44 2.57 8.38
CA ASN A 316 36.69 3.15 8.78
C ASN A 316 37.18 2.71 10.19
N CYS A 317 36.42 1.86 10.89
CA CYS A 317 36.76 1.40 12.23
C CYS A 317 38.06 0.57 12.23
N SER A 318 39.07 1.02 12.96
CA SER A 318 40.39 0.37 13.01
C SER A 318 40.39 -1.07 13.56
N VAL A 319 39.39 -1.39 14.39
CA VAL A 319 39.21 -2.75 14.93
C VAL A 319 38.59 -3.69 13.90
N LEU A 320 37.69 -3.18 13.04
CA LEU A 320 37.00 -3.97 12.03
C LEU A 320 37.82 -4.17 10.75
N ASN A 321 38.62 -3.16 10.41
CA ASN A 321 39.24 -3.07 9.09
C ASN A 321 40.76 -2.99 9.21
N THR A 322 41.44 -4.04 8.81
CA THR A 322 42.89 -4.07 8.61
C THR A 322 43.32 -3.40 7.31
N GLU A 323 42.39 -3.22 6.39
CA GLU A 323 42.58 -2.63 5.06
C GLU A 323 41.68 -1.40 4.91
N LYS A 324 42.16 -0.34 4.25
CA LYS A 324 41.30 0.79 3.85
C LYS A 324 40.42 0.37 2.67
N TYR A 325 39.14 0.61 2.80
CA TYR A 325 38.20 0.46 1.67
C TYR A 325 38.14 1.78 0.89
N GLU A 326 38.18 1.71 -0.42
CA GLU A 326 38.00 2.88 -1.31
C GLU A 326 36.55 3.35 -1.40
N ILE A 327 35.62 2.68 -0.70
CA ILE A 327 34.18 2.89 -0.74
C ILE A 327 33.76 3.80 0.40
N GLN A 328 32.87 4.74 0.08
CA GLN A 328 32.17 5.60 1.03
C GLN A 328 30.72 5.15 1.22
N PHE A 329 30.11 5.53 2.33
CA PHE A 329 28.67 5.25 2.55
C PHE A 329 27.78 5.88 1.47
N SER A 330 28.19 7.02 0.90
CA SER A 330 27.47 7.68 -0.21
C SER A 330 27.29 6.79 -1.44
N ASP A 331 28.16 5.79 -1.65
CA ASP A 331 28.12 4.89 -2.81
C ASP A 331 26.86 4.00 -2.82
N VAL A 332 26.19 3.80 -1.67
CA VAL A 332 24.89 3.11 -1.61
C VAL A 332 23.78 3.90 -2.33
N PHE A 333 23.98 5.19 -2.57
CA PHE A 333 23.08 6.06 -3.33
C PHE A 333 23.58 6.34 -4.75
N GLY A 334 24.75 5.87 -5.11
CA GLY A 334 25.36 6.05 -6.42
C GLY A 334 24.72 5.23 -7.54
N ASN A 335 25.46 5.03 -8.61
CA ASN A 335 25.01 4.15 -9.69
C ASN A 335 25.05 2.67 -9.26
N THR A 336 24.52 1.78 -10.11
CA THR A 336 24.36 0.37 -9.75
C THR A 336 25.71 -0.35 -9.52
N ASP A 337 26.78 0.08 -10.17
CA ASP A 337 28.12 -0.50 -9.97
C ASP A 337 28.69 -0.10 -8.61
N GLN A 338 28.58 1.17 -8.24
CA GLN A 338 28.95 1.66 -6.92
C GLN A 338 28.14 0.95 -5.81
N GLN A 339 26.84 0.84 -5.99
CA GLN A 339 25.95 0.12 -5.07
C GLN A 339 26.38 -1.34 -4.91
N TYR A 340 26.73 -2.01 -6.00
CA TYR A 340 27.16 -3.41 -5.97
C TYR A 340 28.47 -3.59 -5.19
N GLN A 341 29.45 -2.73 -5.42
CA GLN A 341 30.71 -2.74 -4.67
C GLN A 341 30.48 -2.40 -3.19
N ALA A 342 29.67 -1.37 -2.92
CA ALA A 342 29.31 -0.99 -1.54
C ALA A 342 28.70 -2.16 -0.76
N VAL A 343 27.71 -2.85 -1.34
CA VAL A 343 27.06 -4.01 -0.69
C VAL A 343 28.06 -5.12 -0.38
N LYS A 344 28.96 -5.44 -1.29
CA LYS A 344 30.00 -6.47 -1.06
C LYS A 344 30.87 -6.12 0.14
N VAL A 345 31.31 -4.88 0.24
CA VAL A 345 32.15 -4.42 1.34
C VAL A 345 31.35 -4.41 2.65
N PHE A 346 30.14 -3.81 2.65
CA PHE A 346 29.29 -3.77 3.84
C PHE A 346 28.94 -5.17 4.35
N LYS A 347 28.69 -6.13 3.46
CA LYS A 347 28.43 -7.53 3.83
C LYS A 347 29.63 -8.14 4.59
N LYS A 348 30.85 -7.88 4.12
CA LYS A 348 32.09 -8.32 4.77
C LYS A 348 32.28 -7.64 6.14
N VAL A 349 32.11 -6.31 6.17
CA VAL A 349 32.27 -5.49 7.38
C VAL A 349 31.25 -5.88 8.45
N LEU A 350 29.95 -5.95 8.10
CA LEU A 350 28.88 -6.30 9.03
C LEU A 350 28.97 -7.73 9.54
N ARG A 351 29.49 -8.67 8.73
CA ARG A 351 29.75 -10.03 9.19
C ARG A 351 30.83 -10.04 10.27
N ARG A 352 31.95 -9.32 10.07
CA ARG A 352 33.01 -9.16 11.07
C ARG A 352 32.46 -8.48 12.33
N TRP A 353 31.74 -7.39 12.16
CA TRP A 353 31.18 -6.60 13.24
C TRP A 353 30.26 -7.44 14.15
N ARG A 354 29.37 -8.28 13.61
CA ARG A 354 28.54 -9.20 14.40
C ARG A 354 29.38 -10.16 15.22
N VAL A 355 30.38 -10.79 14.64
CA VAL A 355 31.27 -11.72 15.36
C VAL A 355 31.92 -11.05 16.57
N TYR A 356 32.35 -9.80 16.44
CA TYR A 356 32.97 -9.07 17.55
C TYR A 356 31.97 -8.69 18.65
N ILE A 357 30.74 -8.35 18.29
CA ILE A 357 29.70 -7.95 19.27
C ILE A 357 29.14 -9.16 20.02
N ASP A 358 28.97 -10.29 19.37
CA ASP A 358 28.48 -11.51 19.99
C ASP A 358 29.49 -12.12 21.01
N VAL A 359 30.75 -11.70 20.94
CA VAL A 359 31.84 -12.17 21.83
C VAL A 359 32.10 -11.19 23.01
N THR A 360 31.63 -9.95 22.91
CA THR A 360 31.79 -8.91 23.95
C THR A 360 30.50 -8.71 24.74
#